data_1da3f67b3190e805e97c543ce6a19f0d
#
_entry.id   1da3f67b3190e805e97c543ce6a19f0d
#
_cell.length_a   1.000
_cell.length_b   1.000
_cell.length_c   1.000
_cell.angle_alpha   90.00
_cell.angle_beta   90.00
_cell.angle_gamma   90.00
#
_symmetry.space_group_name_H-M   'P 1'
#
loop_
_entity.id
_entity.type
_entity.pdbx_description
1 polymer ?
#
loop_
_entity_poly.entity_id
_entity_poly.type
_entity_poly.pdbx_seq_one_letter_code
_entity_poly.pdbx_strand_id
1 'polypeptide(L)'
;MSPTRSGASSMPARDLAAGRFNGRWCLVTGGAGFVGSRLIRALNAGGRDNVVLVDSFARRPEKLATLAHLRVADFVDYFTIDGLSVEDLDRRLPPLDVIFHVGAWTDVLETDVTSMLRYNFEHSRKWLELGQIRGIPVLYASTSALYGNSQMCRAGDTACEHPLNPYGHSKLLVDRWVHAHLDQWKSPVVGFRFFNIFGPGESHKSRNASIPTRFFQFLKERGLIDLFEGDIRRDYVYADDVACVLIQAWESGPVSGVYNLGSGVAISHREIAEAAVRTARDLGVPLDADPIRTVPMPDDLRGRFQFHTRAEGVLPWVAEHTARPLEKMIGYWTEAVKQ
;
A
#
# COMPACT_ATOMS: atom_id res chain seq x y z
N MET A 1 22.91 17.15 39.41
CA MET A 1 22.47 15.84 38.92
C MET A 1 21.35 16.07 37.90
N SER A 2 21.70 16.07 36.64
CA SER A 2 20.76 16.32 35.52
C SER A 2 20.13 14.98 35.11
N PRO A 3 18.82 14.91 34.81
CA PRO A 3 18.21 13.70 34.30
C PRO A 3 18.55 13.55 32.79
N THR A 4 19.05 12.40 32.48
CA THR A 4 19.40 11.90 31.15
C THR A 4 18.17 11.88 30.24
N ARG A 5 18.30 12.49 29.06
CA ARG A 5 17.35 12.37 27.94
C ARG A 5 17.25 10.90 27.51
N SER A 6 16.07 10.33 27.62
CA SER A 6 15.74 9.07 26.98
C SER A 6 15.58 9.33 25.47
N GLY A 7 16.49 8.77 24.67
CA GLY A 7 16.49 8.88 23.24
C GLY A 7 15.24 8.24 22.63
N ALA A 8 14.58 8.95 21.74
CA ALA A 8 13.66 8.37 20.78
C ALA A 8 14.44 7.32 19.98
N SER A 9 14.05 6.06 20.12
CA SER A 9 14.62 4.94 19.38
C SER A 9 14.24 5.10 17.91
N SER A 10 15.12 5.79 17.15
CA SER A 10 15.21 5.58 15.71
C SER A 10 15.55 4.10 15.52
N MET A 11 14.70 3.35 14.81
CA MET A 11 15.01 1.99 14.40
C MET A 11 16.42 1.99 13.80
N PRO A 12 17.33 1.09 14.25
CA PRO A 12 18.61 0.97 13.61
C PRO A 12 18.36 0.64 12.14
N ALA A 13 18.88 1.46 11.23
CA ALA A 13 19.10 1.06 9.86
C ALA A 13 19.94 -0.22 9.95
N ARG A 14 19.30 -1.39 9.89
CA ARG A 14 20.02 -2.64 9.68
C ARG A 14 20.80 -2.42 8.42
N ASP A 15 22.10 -2.60 8.47
CA ASP A 15 23.01 -2.61 7.34
C ASP A 15 22.43 -3.46 6.22
N LEU A 16 21.62 -2.84 5.36
CA LEU A 16 21.29 -3.37 4.05
C LEU A 16 22.63 -3.29 3.31
N ALA A 17 23.31 -4.43 3.28
CA ALA A 17 24.68 -4.57 2.84
C ALA A 17 24.92 -3.76 1.54
N ALA A 18 25.53 -2.59 1.66
CA ALA A 18 25.77 -1.63 0.60
C ALA A 18 26.57 -2.20 -0.59
N GLY A 19 27.07 -3.42 -0.47
CA GLY A 19 27.86 -4.10 -1.50
C GLY A 19 27.15 -5.07 -2.42
N ARG A 20 25.93 -5.52 -2.09
CA ARG A 20 25.24 -6.59 -2.85
C ARG A 20 24.44 -6.14 -4.06
N PHE A 21 24.13 -4.85 -4.22
CA PHE A 21 23.14 -4.37 -5.17
C PHE A 21 23.60 -3.22 -6.06
N ASN A 22 24.89 -2.88 -6.08
CA ASN A 22 25.45 -1.91 -7.02
C ASN A 22 25.27 -2.44 -8.46
N GLY A 23 24.45 -1.74 -9.24
CA GLY A 23 24.17 -2.04 -10.64
C GLY A 23 22.85 -2.76 -10.92
N ARG A 24 22.08 -3.18 -9.91
CA ARG A 24 20.77 -3.82 -10.12
C ARG A 24 19.67 -2.81 -10.41
N TRP A 25 18.82 -3.13 -11.38
CA TRP A 25 17.70 -2.30 -11.81
C TRP A 25 16.38 -2.80 -11.22
N CYS A 26 15.63 -1.90 -10.62
CA CYS A 26 14.29 -2.16 -10.11
C CYS A 26 13.26 -1.45 -10.98
N LEU A 27 12.20 -2.13 -11.38
CA LEU A 27 11.06 -1.47 -12.00
C LEU A 27 9.93 -1.34 -10.97
N VAL A 28 9.37 -0.14 -10.84
CA VAL A 28 8.26 0.13 -9.92
C VAL A 28 7.10 0.75 -10.69
N THR A 29 6.01 -0.01 -10.88
CA THR A 29 4.78 0.53 -11.45
C THR A 29 3.98 1.26 -10.36
N GLY A 30 3.28 2.33 -10.73
CA GLY A 30 2.61 3.19 -9.75
C GLY A 30 3.60 3.93 -8.84
N GLY A 31 4.84 4.15 -9.33
CA GLY A 31 5.96 4.67 -8.54
C GLY A 31 5.76 6.08 -8.03
N ALA A 32 4.93 6.90 -8.69
CA ALA A 32 4.54 8.24 -8.21
C ALA A 32 3.29 8.20 -7.30
N GLY A 33 2.69 7.03 -7.08
CA GLY A 33 1.57 6.83 -6.17
C GLY A 33 2.01 6.72 -4.70
N PHE A 34 1.04 6.56 -3.81
CA PHE A 34 1.26 6.48 -2.37
C PHE A 34 2.28 5.38 -1.98
N VAL A 35 1.98 4.12 -2.26
CA VAL A 35 2.85 2.99 -1.89
C VAL A 35 4.13 2.98 -2.71
N GLY A 36 4.02 3.22 -4.03
CA GLY A 36 5.18 3.19 -4.94
C GLY A 36 6.24 4.22 -4.59
N SER A 37 5.84 5.43 -4.20
CA SER A 37 6.79 6.48 -3.81
C SER A 37 7.52 6.13 -2.51
N ARG A 38 6.84 5.49 -1.54
CA ARG A 38 7.48 5.02 -0.30
C ARG A 38 8.47 3.89 -0.58
N LEU A 39 8.11 2.98 -1.49
CA LEU A 39 9.00 1.91 -1.93
C LEU A 39 10.26 2.46 -2.61
N ILE A 40 10.11 3.40 -3.57
CA ILE A 40 11.27 4.02 -4.25
C ILE A 40 12.13 4.76 -3.23
N ARG A 41 11.54 5.50 -2.29
CA ARG A 41 12.27 6.18 -1.22
C ARG A 41 13.07 5.20 -0.38
N ALA A 42 12.51 4.06 -0.01
CA ALA A 42 13.20 3.02 0.74
C ALA A 42 14.34 2.38 -0.09
N LEU A 43 14.13 2.12 -1.38
CA LEU A 43 15.17 1.67 -2.31
C LEU A 43 16.31 2.69 -2.38
N ASN A 44 16.00 3.98 -2.53
CA ASN A 44 16.99 5.05 -2.56
C ASN A 44 17.78 5.19 -1.24
N ALA A 45 17.10 5.02 -0.10
CA ALA A 45 17.77 5.03 1.21
C ALA A 45 18.77 3.87 1.35
N GLY A 46 18.49 2.73 0.71
CA GLY A 46 19.40 1.59 0.57
C GLY A 46 20.44 1.74 -0.56
N GLY A 47 20.60 2.95 -1.16
CA GLY A 47 21.57 3.20 -2.23
C GLY A 47 21.19 2.66 -3.61
N ARG A 48 19.90 2.33 -3.84
CA ARG A 48 19.40 1.79 -5.11
C ARG A 48 18.69 2.90 -5.89
N ASP A 49 19.42 3.54 -6.79
CA ASP A 49 18.93 4.64 -7.61
C ASP A 49 18.63 4.23 -9.06
N ASN A 50 19.02 3.00 -9.48
CA ASN A 50 18.66 2.41 -10.76
C ASN A 50 17.20 1.93 -10.75
N VAL A 51 16.28 2.89 -10.69
CA VAL A 51 14.84 2.65 -10.64
C VAL A 51 14.19 3.13 -11.92
N VAL A 52 13.48 2.25 -12.61
CA VAL A 52 12.54 2.60 -13.67
C VAL A 52 11.18 2.84 -13.02
N LEU A 53 10.73 4.09 -13.03
CA LEU A 53 9.43 4.46 -12.53
C LEU A 53 8.42 4.40 -13.67
N VAL A 54 7.39 3.57 -13.54
CA VAL A 54 6.26 3.49 -14.47
C VAL A 54 5.02 4.07 -13.81
N ASP A 55 4.49 5.17 -14.33
CA ASP A 55 3.26 5.80 -13.81
C ASP A 55 2.62 6.67 -14.91
N SER A 56 1.50 7.32 -14.60
CA SER A 56 0.90 8.36 -15.43
C SER A 56 0.42 9.52 -14.58
N PHE A 57 0.59 10.72 -15.13
CA PHE A 57 0.14 11.97 -14.52
C PHE A 57 -1.12 12.55 -15.20
N ALA A 58 -1.59 11.92 -16.27
CA ALA A 58 -2.70 12.44 -17.08
C ALA A 58 -4.00 12.68 -16.29
N ARG A 59 -4.28 11.81 -15.30
CA ARG A 59 -5.49 11.94 -14.46
C ARG A 59 -5.20 12.55 -13.08
N ARG A 60 -3.94 12.60 -12.66
CA ARG A 60 -3.51 13.06 -11.34
C ARG A 60 -2.18 13.80 -11.44
N PRO A 61 -2.17 15.00 -12.04
CA PRO A 61 -0.94 15.76 -12.20
C PRO A 61 -0.30 16.19 -10.87
N GLU A 62 -1.09 16.26 -9.79
CA GLU A 62 -0.59 16.53 -8.43
C GLU A 62 0.44 15.52 -7.93
N LYS A 63 0.47 14.29 -8.48
CA LYS A 63 1.50 13.30 -8.19
C LYS A 63 2.91 13.72 -8.64
N LEU A 64 3.03 14.69 -9.54
CA LEU A 64 4.34 15.20 -9.97
C LEU A 64 5.17 15.72 -8.79
N ALA A 65 4.54 16.30 -7.77
CA ALA A 65 5.23 16.77 -6.58
C ALA A 65 5.98 15.65 -5.84
N THR A 66 5.52 14.41 -5.96
CA THR A 66 6.16 13.24 -5.35
C THR A 66 7.55 13.00 -5.92
N LEU A 67 7.76 13.29 -7.22
CA LEU A 67 9.05 13.05 -7.89
C LEU A 67 10.20 13.90 -7.34
N ALA A 68 9.91 15.09 -6.78
CA ALA A 68 10.92 15.99 -6.25
C ALA A 68 11.81 15.34 -5.16
N HIS A 69 11.34 14.27 -4.54
CA HIS A 69 12.01 13.60 -3.43
C HIS A 69 12.47 12.18 -3.77
N LEU A 70 12.38 11.77 -5.05
CA LEU A 70 12.75 10.44 -5.50
C LEU A 70 13.96 10.52 -6.44
N ARG A 71 14.88 9.57 -6.30
CA ARG A 71 15.93 9.34 -7.29
C ARG A 71 15.51 8.18 -8.16
N VAL A 72 15.32 8.47 -9.45
CA VAL A 72 14.93 7.49 -10.48
C VAL A 72 15.87 7.64 -11.67
N ALA A 73 16.26 6.53 -12.27
CA ALA A 73 17.14 6.52 -13.42
C ALA A 73 16.36 6.67 -14.74
N ASP A 74 15.08 6.24 -14.75
CA ASP A 74 14.24 6.35 -15.94
C ASP A 74 12.76 6.48 -15.55
N PHE A 75 11.99 7.15 -16.43
CA PHE A 75 10.54 7.31 -16.29
C PHE A 75 9.85 6.83 -17.57
N VAL A 76 8.88 5.95 -17.40
CA VAL A 76 8.06 5.42 -18.48
C VAL A 76 6.61 5.83 -18.23
N ASP A 77 6.04 6.67 -19.11
CA ASP A 77 4.62 6.98 -19.05
C ASP A 77 3.80 5.75 -19.41
N TYR A 78 2.90 5.39 -18.51
CA TYR A 78 2.03 4.24 -18.64
C TYR A 78 1.27 4.19 -19.97
N PHE A 79 0.74 5.32 -20.46
CA PHE A 79 -0.02 5.35 -21.71
C PHE A 79 0.83 5.13 -22.95
N THR A 80 2.15 5.30 -22.87
CA THR A 80 3.05 5.01 -24.00
C THR A 80 3.30 3.51 -24.19
N ILE A 81 3.00 2.71 -23.17
CA ILE A 81 3.23 1.27 -23.16
C ILE A 81 1.94 0.43 -23.07
N ASP A 82 0.78 1.07 -22.89
CA ASP A 82 -0.51 0.39 -22.69
C ASP A 82 -0.86 -0.57 -23.86
N GLY A 83 -0.64 -0.13 -25.11
CA GLY A 83 -0.92 -0.92 -26.31
C GLY A 83 0.18 -1.90 -26.74
N LEU A 84 1.32 -1.94 -26.05
CA LEU A 84 2.45 -2.79 -26.46
C LEU A 84 2.21 -4.27 -26.14
N SER A 85 2.76 -5.16 -26.97
CA SER A 85 2.97 -6.55 -26.61
C SER A 85 4.01 -6.69 -25.48
N VAL A 86 4.07 -7.85 -24.84
CA VAL A 86 5.07 -8.09 -23.78
C VAL A 86 6.49 -8.06 -24.35
N GLU A 87 6.68 -8.56 -25.58
CA GLU A 87 7.95 -8.57 -26.30
C GLU A 87 8.40 -7.15 -26.69
N ASP A 88 7.45 -6.26 -27.08
CA ASP A 88 7.76 -4.85 -27.37
C ASP A 88 8.13 -4.09 -26.11
N LEU A 89 7.44 -4.39 -25.00
CA LEU A 89 7.74 -3.84 -23.69
C LEU A 89 9.12 -4.31 -23.22
N ASP A 90 9.45 -5.59 -23.41
CA ASP A 90 10.75 -6.17 -23.07
C ASP A 90 11.91 -5.42 -23.77
N ARG A 91 11.76 -5.13 -25.06
CA ARG A 91 12.79 -4.42 -25.84
C ARG A 91 13.02 -2.97 -25.41
N ARG A 92 12.06 -2.34 -24.75
CA ARG A 92 12.14 -0.93 -24.32
C ARG A 92 12.79 -0.72 -22.96
N LEU A 93 12.81 -1.75 -22.13
CA LEU A 93 13.23 -1.64 -20.75
C LEU A 93 14.71 -2.06 -20.58
N PRO A 94 15.47 -1.42 -19.69
CA PRO A 94 16.82 -1.85 -19.35
C PRO A 94 16.80 -3.27 -18.75
N PRO A 95 17.98 -3.90 -18.57
CA PRO A 95 18.07 -5.13 -17.78
C PRO A 95 17.52 -4.92 -16.40
N LEU A 96 16.54 -5.71 -15.98
CA LEU A 96 15.88 -5.63 -14.68
C LEU A 96 16.26 -6.82 -13.81
N ASP A 97 16.30 -6.62 -12.50
CA ASP A 97 16.50 -7.68 -11.48
C ASP A 97 15.21 -8.00 -10.73
N VAL A 98 14.23 -7.08 -10.76
CA VAL A 98 12.93 -7.24 -10.10
C VAL A 98 11.89 -6.29 -10.70
N ILE A 99 10.63 -6.73 -10.66
CA ILE A 99 9.47 -5.89 -10.93
C ILE A 99 8.63 -5.79 -9.65
N PHE A 100 8.46 -4.57 -9.14
CA PHE A 100 7.49 -4.24 -8.11
C PHE A 100 6.24 -3.65 -8.77
N HIS A 101 5.24 -4.48 -8.99
CA HIS A 101 3.99 -4.06 -9.61
C HIS A 101 2.99 -3.61 -8.54
N VAL A 102 3.11 -2.36 -8.09
CA VAL A 102 2.22 -1.76 -7.08
C VAL A 102 1.23 -0.74 -7.66
N GLY A 103 1.31 -0.50 -8.96
CA GLY A 103 0.36 0.33 -9.69
C GLY A 103 -1.00 -0.35 -9.85
N ALA A 104 -2.06 0.39 -9.57
CA ALA A 104 -3.44 -0.05 -9.80
C ALA A 104 -4.40 1.15 -9.83
N TRP A 105 -5.55 0.96 -10.45
CA TRP A 105 -6.70 1.84 -10.25
C TRP A 105 -7.44 1.39 -8.99
N THR A 106 -7.32 2.18 -7.91
CA THR A 106 -7.75 1.77 -6.55
C THR A 106 -9.07 2.42 -6.10
N ASP A 107 -9.82 3.06 -7.00
CA ASP A 107 -11.10 3.68 -6.63
C ASP A 107 -12.16 2.59 -6.40
N VAL A 108 -12.51 2.37 -5.14
CA VAL A 108 -13.52 1.38 -4.74
C VAL A 108 -14.96 1.82 -5.09
N LEU A 109 -15.15 3.09 -5.45
CA LEU A 109 -16.43 3.63 -5.88
C LEU A 109 -16.60 3.63 -7.40
N GLU A 110 -15.54 3.26 -8.14
CA GLU A 110 -15.59 3.16 -9.59
C GLU A 110 -16.59 2.10 -10.05
N THR A 111 -17.37 2.43 -11.07
CA THR A 111 -18.37 1.56 -11.66
C THR A 111 -18.02 1.09 -13.07
N ASP A 112 -17.02 1.68 -13.70
CA ASP A 112 -16.51 1.24 -15.00
C ASP A 112 -15.69 -0.03 -14.86
N VAL A 113 -16.39 -1.16 -14.96
CA VAL A 113 -15.80 -2.50 -14.85
C VAL A 113 -14.77 -2.76 -15.94
N THR A 114 -15.02 -2.28 -17.17
CA THR A 114 -14.13 -2.50 -18.32
C THR A 114 -12.77 -1.84 -18.11
N SER A 115 -12.76 -0.58 -17.74
CA SER A 115 -11.53 0.13 -17.39
C SER A 115 -10.83 -0.51 -16.19
N MET A 116 -11.60 -0.92 -15.17
CA MET A 116 -11.04 -1.57 -13.99
C MET A 116 -10.34 -2.89 -14.33
N LEU A 117 -10.93 -3.72 -15.18
CA LEU A 117 -10.32 -4.96 -15.64
C LEU A 117 -9.08 -4.70 -16.50
N ARG A 118 -9.16 -3.75 -17.43
CA ARG A 118 -8.01 -3.39 -18.28
C ARG A 118 -6.83 -2.92 -17.44
N TYR A 119 -7.04 -1.97 -16.53
CA TYR A 119 -5.95 -1.34 -15.75
C TYR A 119 -5.47 -2.18 -14.57
N ASN A 120 -6.27 -3.09 -14.05
CA ASN A 120 -5.85 -3.90 -12.92
C ASN A 120 -5.52 -5.35 -13.30
N PHE A 121 -6.30 -5.98 -14.18
CA PHE A 121 -6.07 -7.37 -14.55
C PHE A 121 -5.14 -7.51 -15.75
N GLU A 122 -5.49 -6.93 -16.91
CA GLU A 122 -4.69 -7.09 -18.15
C GLU A 122 -3.26 -6.54 -17.98
N HIS A 123 -3.13 -5.39 -17.32
CA HIS A 123 -1.80 -4.84 -17.02
C HIS A 123 -0.99 -5.67 -16.04
N SER A 124 -1.62 -6.20 -15.00
CA SER A 124 -0.91 -7.09 -14.09
C SER A 124 -0.36 -8.31 -14.82
N ARG A 125 -1.15 -8.90 -15.73
CA ARG A 125 -0.70 -10.01 -16.56
C ARG A 125 0.56 -9.67 -17.36
N LYS A 126 0.58 -8.52 -18.04
CA LYS A 126 1.76 -8.10 -18.84
C LYS A 126 3.04 -8.05 -17.99
N TRP A 127 2.98 -7.49 -16.78
CA TRP A 127 4.15 -7.42 -15.91
C TRP A 127 4.58 -8.79 -15.38
N LEU A 128 3.61 -9.65 -15.07
CA LEU A 128 3.87 -11.02 -14.64
C LEU A 128 4.50 -11.84 -15.75
N GLU A 129 3.96 -11.76 -16.97
CA GLU A 129 4.50 -12.42 -18.16
C GLU A 129 5.90 -11.91 -18.51
N LEU A 130 6.13 -10.59 -18.41
CA LEU A 130 7.48 -10.01 -18.61
C LEU A 130 8.49 -10.55 -17.61
N GLY A 131 8.11 -10.69 -16.33
CA GLY A 131 8.96 -11.31 -15.31
C GLY A 131 9.36 -12.74 -15.68
N GLN A 132 8.42 -13.52 -16.25
CA GLN A 132 8.70 -14.89 -16.71
C GLN A 132 9.63 -14.91 -17.93
N ILE A 133 9.44 -14.04 -18.91
CA ILE A 133 10.31 -13.92 -20.09
C ILE A 133 11.73 -13.58 -19.67
N ARG A 134 11.90 -12.66 -18.71
CA ARG A 134 13.22 -12.21 -18.23
C ARG A 134 13.85 -13.10 -17.17
N GLY A 135 13.12 -14.06 -16.63
CA GLY A 135 13.61 -14.90 -15.55
C GLY A 135 13.82 -14.15 -14.24
N ILE A 136 13.03 -13.10 -13.95
CA ILE A 136 13.16 -12.24 -12.77
C ILE A 136 11.91 -12.27 -11.88
N PRO A 137 12.05 -12.07 -10.56
CA PRO A 137 10.91 -12.05 -9.66
C PRO A 137 9.97 -10.86 -9.92
N VAL A 138 8.67 -11.11 -9.74
CA VAL A 138 7.63 -10.08 -9.72
C VAL A 138 6.91 -10.11 -8.38
N LEU A 139 6.93 -8.97 -7.68
CA LEU A 139 6.15 -8.76 -6.47
C LEU A 139 4.99 -7.82 -6.82
N TYR A 140 3.75 -8.24 -6.57
CA TYR A 140 2.60 -7.43 -6.95
C TYR A 140 1.64 -7.12 -5.81
N ALA A 141 1.00 -5.96 -5.91
CA ALA A 141 -0.02 -5.53 -4.98
C ALA A 141 -1.36 -6.19 -5.30
N SER A 142 -1.84 -7.03 -4.40
CA SER A 142 -3.23 -7.43 -4.27
C SER A 142 -3.91 -6.63 -3.15
N THR A 143 -5.08 -7.01 -2.66
CA THR A 143 -5.86 -6.19 -1.73
C THR A 143 -6.71 -7.02 -0.79
N SER A 144 -6.93 -6.55 0.44
CA SER A 144 -7.93 -7.09 1.36
C SER A 144 -9.37 -6.80 0.92
N ALA A 145 -9.59 -5.89 -0.04
CA ALA A 145 -10.93 -5.60 -0.57
C ALA A 145 -11.60 -6.82 -1.22
N LEU A 146 -10.82 -7.82 -1.63
CA LEU A 146 -11.35 -9.06 -2.18
C LEU A 146 -12.05 -9.95 -1.14
N TYR A 147 -11.80 -9.74 0.16
CA TYR A 147 -12.48 -10.47 1.23
C TYR A 147 -13.91 -9.95 1.50
N GLY A 148 -14.24 -8.75 1.03
CA GLY A 148 -15.54 -8.12 1.27
C GLY A 148 -15.85 -8.04 2.77
N ASN A 149 -17.01 -8.54 3.16
CA ASN A 149 -17.44 -8.61 4.56
C ASN A 149 -17.16 -9.97 5.22
N SER A 150 -16.26 -10.77 4.67
CA SER A 150 -15.82 -12.00 5.34
C SER A 150 -15.16 -11.66 6.67
N GLN A 151 -15.53 -12.39 7.72
CA GLN A 151 -14.90 -12.22 9.03
C GLN A 151 -13.52 -12.91 9.11
N MET A 152 -13.25 -13.83 8.18
CA MET A 152 -11.95 -14.49 8.03
C MET A 152 -11.24 -13.96 6.79
N CYS A 153 -10.07 -13.36 6.98
CA CYS A 153 -9.26 -12.82 5.88
C CYS A 153 -7.98 -13.64 5.74
N ARG A 154 -8.12 -14.91 5.31
CA ARG A 154 -7.01 -15.84 5.14
C ARG A 154 -6.64 -15.99 3.67
N ALA A 155 -5.38 -15.72 3.32
CA ALA A 155 -4.87 -15.97 1.98
C ALA A 155 -4.87 -17.49 1.66
N GLY A 156 -5.30 -17.84 0.44
CA GLY A 156 -5.41 -19.25 0.01
C GLY A 156 -6.75 -19.92 0.35
N ASP A 157 -7.59 -19.29 1.16
CA ASP A 157 -8.95 -19.79 1.44
C ASP A 157 -9.97 -19.07 0.57
N THR A 158 -10.44 -19.75 -0.48
CA THR A 158 -11.40 -19.19 -1.44
C THR A 158 -12.78 -18.94 -0.83
N ALA A 159 -13.13 -19.62 0.28
CA ALA A 159 -14.38 -19.39 1.00
C ALA A 159 -14.43 -18.02 1.70
N CYS A 160 -13.28 -17.34 1.83
CA CYS A 160 -13.18 -16.00 2.37
C CYS A 160 -13.28 -14.89 1.32
N GLU A 161 -13.32 -15.22 0.01
CA GLU A 161 -13.19 -14.28 -1.10
C GLU A 161 -14.56 -13.82 -1.61
N HIS A 162 -15.03 -12.67 -1.11
CA HIS A 162 -16.36 -12.11 -1.44
C HIS A 162 -16.27 -10.61 -1.75
N PRO A 163 -15.58 -10.21 -2.85
CA PRO A 163 -15.38 -8.79 -3.17
C PRO A 163 -16.72 -8.07 -3.39
N LEU A 164 -16.83 -6.83 -2.87
CA LEU A 164 -18.04 -6.01 -2.90
C LEU A 164 -18.08 -4.99 -4.05
N ASN A 165 -16.98 -4.84 -4.79
CA ASN A 165 -16.83 -3.80 -5.80
C ASN A 165 -15.92 -4.27 -6.95
N PRO A 166 -15.96 -3.59 -8.12
CA PRO A 166 -15.16 -3.94 -9.29
C PRO A 166 -13.64 -4.00 -9.00
N TYR A 167 -13.13 -3.13 -8.13
CA TYR A 167 -11.73 -3.13 -7.72
C TYR A 167 -11.33 -4.46 -7.05
N GLY A 168 -12.09 -4.88 -6.05
CA GLY A 168 -11.85 -6.17 -5.36
C GLY A 168 -11.92 -7.36 -6.33
N HIS A 169 -12.91 -7.37 -7.23
CA HIS A 169 -13.02 -8.40 -8.27
C HIS A 169 -11.83 -8.42 -9.23
N SER A 170 -11.36 -7.24 -9.68
CA SER A 170 -10.23 -7.16 -10.61
C SER A 170 -8.94 -7.72 -10.00
N LYS A 171 -8.70 -7.47 -8.71
CA LYS A 171 -7.53 -8.00 -8.00
C LYS A 171 -7.67 -9.48 -7.68
N LEU A 172 -8.87 -9.95 -7.36
CA LEU A 172 -9.14 -11.38 -7.19
C LEU A 172 -8.84 -12.17 -8.46
N LEU A 173 -9.19 -11.63 -9.63
CA LEU A 173 -8.86 -12.26 -10.91
C LEU A 173 -7.35 -12.39 -11.13
N VAL A 174 -6.55 -11.40 -10.72
CA VAL A 174 -5.08 -11.50 -10.74
C VAL A 174 -4.60 -12.63 -9.85
N ASP A 175 -5.06 -12.67 -8.59
CA ASP A 175 -4.66 -13.70 -7.63
C ASP A 175 -4.99 -15.12 -8.14
N ARG A 176 -6.19 -15.30 -8.69
CA ARG A 176 -6.63 -16.58 -9.26
C ARG A 176 -5.83 -16.97 -10.50
N TRP A 177 -5.54 -16.00 -11.37
CA TRP A 177 -4.70 -16.23 -12.55
C TRP A 177 -3.28 -16.62 -12.14
N VAL A 178 -2.70 -15.93 -11.17
CA VAL A 178 -1.40 -16.28 -10.58
C VAL A 178 -1.44 -17.71 -10.04
N HIS A 179 -2.43 -18.05 -9.23
CA HIS A 179 -2.57 -19.39 -8.63
C HIS A 179 -2.66 -20.49 -9.68
N ALA A 180 -3.40 -20.26 -10.77
CA ALA A 180 -3.58 -21.24 -11.85
C ALA A 180 -2.30 -21.49 -12.68
N HIS A 181 -1.29 -20.63 -12.57
CA HIS A 181 -0.05 -20.72 -13.34
C HIS A 181 1.19 -20.97 -12.47
N LEU A 182 1.06 -21.07 -11.15
CA LEU A 182 2.21 -21.19 -10.24
C LEU A 182 3.18 -22.33 -10.63
N ASP A 183 2.65 -23.49 -10.97
CA ASP A 183 3.46 -24.67 -11.32
C ASP A 183 4.17 -24.54 -12.68
N GLN A 184 3.74 -23.58 -13.52
CA GLN A 184 4.28 -23.36 -14.86
C GLN A 184 5.37 -22.28 -14.85
N TRP A 185 5.46 -21.48 -13.80
CA TRP A 185 6.35 -20.35 -13.76
C TRP A 185 7.76 -20.72 -13.30
N LYS A 186 8.72 -20.15 -14.02
CA LYS A 186 10.16 -20.38 -13.78
C LYS A 186 10.76 -19.36 -12.82
N SER A 187 10.13 -18.19 -12.73
CA SER A 187 10.58 -17.09 -11.88
C SER A 187 9.57 -16.83 -10.76
N PRO A 188 10.03 -16.43 -9.58
CA PRO A 188 9.14 -16.20 -8.46
C PRO A 188 8.08 -15.11 -8.72
N VAL A 189 6.84 -15.37 -8.33
CA VAL A 189 5.74 -14.41 -8.32
C VAL A 189 5.12 -14.37 -6.94
N VAL A 190 5.15 -13.18 -6.32
CA VAL A 190 4.66 -12.97 -4.96
C VAL A 190 3.58 -11.90 -4.95
N GLY A 191 2.37 -12.28 -4.61
CA GLY A 191 1.26 -11.37 -4.38
C GLY A 191 1.12 -11.03 -2.90
N PHE A 192 0.97 -9.74 -2.58
CA PHE A 192 0.62 -9.31 -1.25
C PHE A 192 -0.76 -8.67 -1.23
N ARG A 193 -1.70 -9.24 -0.50
CA ARG A 193 -3.01 -8.67 -0.19
C ARG A 193 -2.83 -7.58 0.85
N PHE A 194 -2.71 -6.33 0.40
CA PHE A 194 -2.53 -5.19 1.28
C PHE A 194 -3.81 -4.93 2.08
N PHE A 195 -3.65 -4.80 3.39
CA PHE A 195 -4.70 -4.28 4.27
C PHE A 195 -4.70 -2.75 4.24
N ASN A 196 -5.34 -2.07 5.18
CA ASN A 196 -5.54 -0.63 5.05
C ASN A 196 -4.23 0.12 5.30
N ILE A 197 -3.59 0.60 4.23
CA ILE A 197 -2.33 1.32 4.31
C ILE A 197 -2.58 2.78 4.69
N PHE A 198 -1.77 3.31 5.61
CA PHE A 198 -1.76 4.71 6.04
C PHE A 198 -0.33 5.25 6.13
N GLY A 199 -0.17 6.57 6.09
CA GLY A 199 1.14 7.21 6.27
C GLY A 199 1.39 8.40 5.35
N PRO A 200 2.62 8.94 5.33
CA PRO A 200 2.96 10.11 4.53
C PRO A 200 2.89 9.81 3.03
N GLY A 201 2.43 10.81 2.24
CA GLY A 201 2.27 10.69 0.80
C GLY A 201 0.84 10.46 0.33
N GLU A 202 -0.16 10.54 1.22
CA GLU A 202 -1.58 10.39 0.88
C GLU A 202 -2.26 11.70 0.43
N SER A 203 -1.60 12.83 0.43
CA SER A 203 -2.20 14.15 0.13
C SER A 203 -2.97 14.21 -1.18
N HIS A 204 -2.50 13.49 -2.20
CA HIS A 204 -3.15 13.41 -3.51
C HIS A 204 -4.41 12.53 -3.53
N LYS A 205 -4.72 11.79 -2.47
CA LYS A 205 -5.84 10.84 -2.43
C LYS A 205 -7.17 11.47 -2.02
N SER A 206 -7.18 12.71 -1.49
CA SER A 206 -8.38 13.44 -1.06
C SER A 206 -9.33 12.54 -0.25
N ARG A 207 -10.57 12.35 -0.71
CA ARG A 207 -11.59 11.50 -0.05
C ARG A 207 -11.18 10.03 0.08
N ASN A 208 -10.22 9.56 -0.73
CA ASN A 208 -9.73 8.17 -0.70
C ASN A 208 -8.50 7.99 0.20
N ALA A 209 -8.10 9.02 0.96
CA ALA A 209 -7.06 8.89 1.97
C ALA A 209 -7.55 7.97 3.12
N SER A 210 -6.59 7.36 3.81
CA SER A 210 -6.88 6.45 4.92
C SER A 210 -7.62 7.14 6.09
N ILE A 211 -8.36 6.36 6.86
CA ILE A 211 -9.08 6.88 8.04
C ILE A 211 -8.13 7.59 9.03
N PRO A 212 -6.96 7.04 9.38
CA PRO A 212 -6.01 7.76 10.25
C PRO A 212 -5.64 9.15 9.71
N THR A 213 -5.33 9.25 8.42
CA THR A 213 -4.98 10.51 7.77
C THR A 213 -6.17 11.48 7.78
N ARG A 214 -7.37 11.02 7.41
CA ARG A 214 -8.59 11.85 7.36
C ARG A 214 -9.02 12.34 8.72
N PHE A 215 -9.00 11.50 9.74
CA PHE A 215 -9.40 11.89 11.08
C PHE A 215 -8.49 12.98 11.64
N PHE A 216 -7.20 12.83 11.49
CA PHE A 216 -6.24 13.84 11.94
C PHE A 216 -6.36 15.15 11.14
N GLN A 217 -6.59 15.06 9.84
CA GLN A 217 -6.86 16.21 8.99
C GLN A 217 -8.14 16.95 9.44
N PHE A 218 -9.22 16.23 9.72
CA PHE A 218 -10.47 16.82 10.22
C PHE A 218 -10.28 17.56 11.55
N LEU A 219 -9.46 17.04 12.46
CA LEU A 219 -9.12 17.75 13.69
C LEU A 219 -8.36 19.04 13.41
N LYS A 220 -7.39 19.02 12.50
CA LYS A 220 -6.64 20.23 12.11
C LYS A 220 -7.53 21.29 11.43
N GLU A 221 -8.47 20.89 10.60
CA GLU A 221 -9.29 21.80 9.79
C GLU A 221 -10.54 22.29 10.52
N ARG A 222 -11.15 21.43 11.34
CA ARG A 222 -12.49 21.66 11.92
C ARG A 222 -12.55 21.48 13.44
N GLY A 223 -11.52 20.98 14.07
CA GLY A 223 -11.51 20.65 15.49
C GLY A 223 -12.32 19.41 15.88
N LEU A 224 -12.96 18.71 14.93
CA LEU A 224 -13.85 17.58 15.22
C LEU A 224 -13.78 16.47 14.15
N ILE A 225 -14.12 15.24 14.55
CA ILE A 225 -14.26 14.05 13.72
C ILE A 225 -15.75 13.65 13.66
N ASP A 226 -16.27 13.47 12.43
CA ASP A 226 -17.53 12.76 12.22
C ASP A 226 -17.23 11.27 12.11
N LEU A 227 -17.66 10.51 13.12
CA LEU A 227 -17.47 9.07 13.23
C LEU A 227 -18.76 8.35 12.84
N PHE A 228 -18.73 7.48 11.85
CA PHE A 228 -19.89 6.66 11.50
C PHE A 228 -20.30 5.74 12.66
N GLU A 229 -21.62 5.59 12.85
CA GLU A 229 -22.19 4.65 13.80
C GLU A 229 -21.75 3.19 13.52
N GLY A 230 -21.70 2.36 14.55
CA GLY A 230 -21.35 0.94 14.48
C GLY A 230 -19.91 0.66 14.88
N ASP A 231 -19.61 -0.61 15.11
CA ASP A 231 -18.26 -1.09 15.44
C ASP A 231 -17.50 -1.43 14.16
N ILE A 232 -16.87 -0.41 13.57
CA ILE A 232 -16.06 -0.55 12.36
C ILE A 232 -14.62 -0.79 12.79
N ARG A 233 -14.09 -1.98 12.47
CA ARG A 233 -12.72 -2.38 12.81
C ARG A 233 -11.93 -2.76 11.58
N ARG A 234 -10.71 -2.26 11.46
CA ARG A 234 -9.84 -2.58 10.33
C ARG A 234 -8.42 -2.84 10.77
N ASP A 235 -7.76 -3.70 10.01
CA ASP A 235 -6.33 -3.91 10.09
C ASP A 235 -5.61 -2.82 9.27
N TYR A 236 -4.64 -2.17 9.90
CA TYR A 236 -3.89 -1.07 9.31
C TYR A 236 -2.40 -1.39 9.24
N VAL A 237 -1.75 -0.90 8.17
CA VAL A 237 -0.32 -1.06 7.95
C VAL A 237 0.31 0.27 7.58
N TYR A 238 1.45 0.58 8.16
CA TYR A 238 2.20 1.79 7.84
C TYR A 238 2.89 1.64 6.47
N ALA A 239 2.86 2.69 5.64
CA ALA A 239 3.32 2.63 4.26
C ALA A 239 4.81 2.28 4.12
N ASP A 240 5.65 2.72 5.08
CA ASP A 240 7.07 2.38 5.06
C ASP A 240 7.31 0.91 5.44
N ASP A 241 6.46 0.32 6.28
CA ASP A 241 6.54 -1.12 6.57
C ASP A 241 6.22 -1.95 5.33
N VAL A 242 5.22 -1.50 4.53
CA VAL A 242 4.92 -2.15 3.24
C VAL A 242 6.14 -2.13 2.33
N ALA A 243 6.83 -0.98 2.24
CA ALA A 243 8.06 -0.85 1.46
C ALA A 243 9.16 -1.80 1.97
N CYS A 244 9.36 -1.86 3.28
CA CYS A 244 10.34 -2.77 3.91
C CYS A 244 10.00 -4.24 3.62
N VAL A 245 8.74 -4.64 3.75
CA VAL A 245 8.28 -6.01 3.45
C VAL A 245 8.54 -6.38 1.99
N LEU A 246 8.20 -5.50 1.04
CA LEU A 246 8.43 -5.77 -0.38
C LEU A 246 9.92 -5.94 -0.71
N ILE A 247 10.78 -5.09 -0.16
CA ILE A 247 12.23 -5.16 -0.36
C ILE A 247 12.78 -6.44 0.29
N GLN A 248 12.40 -6.73 1.53
CA GLN A 248 12.87 -7.94 2.22
C GLN A 248 12.39 -9.21 1.51
N ALA A 249 11.15 -9.26 1.04
CA ALA A 249 10.64 -10.38 0.26
C ALA A 249 11.50 -10.64 -0.99
N TRP A 250 11.89 -9.59 -1.70
CA TRP A 250 12.78 -9.71 -2.86
C TRP A 250 14.17 -10.21 -2.48
N GLU A 251 14.78 -9.61 -1.45
CA GLU A 251 16.17 -9.88 -1.05
C GLU A 251 16.37 -11.26 -0.43
N SER A 252 15.35 -11.78 0.24
CA SER A 252 15.41 -13.09 0.92
C SER A 252 15.27 -14.29 -0.02
N GLY A 253 15.09 -14.07 -1.34
CA GLY A 253 14.76 -15.13 -2.29
C GLY A 253 13.27 -15.47 -2.19
N PRO A 254 12.42 -14.77 -2.97
CA PRO A 254 10.97 -14.84 -2.80
C PRO A 254 10.42 -16.22 -3.13
N VAL A 255 9.50 -16.70 -2.31
CA VAL A 255 8.72 -17.92 -2.56
C VAL A 255 7.41 -17.52 -3.23
N SER A 256 7.12 -18.13 -4.39
CA SER A 256 5.90 -17.86 -5.13
C SER A 256 4.65 -18.15 -4.29
N GLY A 257 3.66 -17.28 -4.40
CA GLY A 257 2.38 -17.41 -3.69
C GLY A 257 1.69 -16.08 -3.46
N VAL A 258 0.52 -16.15 -2.82
CA VAL A 258 -0.25 -14.97 -2.42
C VAL A 258 -0.37 -14.96 -0.90
N TYR A 259 0.01 -13.84 -0.29
CA TYR A 259 0.12 -13.68 1.15
C TYR A 259 -0.63 -12.45 1.65
N ASN A 260 -1.09 -12.48 2.90
CA ASN A 260 -1.61 -11.29 3.54
C ASN A 260 -0.48 -10.37 4.02
N LEU A 261 -0.63 -9.07 3.76
CA LEU A 261 0.21 -8.02 4.31
C LEU A 261 -0.67 -7.09 5.16
N GLY A 262 -0.83 -7.48 6.40
CA GLY A 262 -1.57 -6.81 7.47
C GLY A 262 -0.79 -6.90 8.77
N SER A 263 -1.30 -6.25 9.82
CA SER A 263 -0.73 -6.33 11.17
C SER A 263 -1.27 -7.52 11.98
N GLY A 264 -2.36 -8.12 11.54
CA GLY A 264 -3.11 -9.13 12.30
C GLY A 264 -3.95 -8.53 13.43
N VAL A 265 -3.99 -7.19 13.56
CA VAL A 265 -4.73 -6.48 14.62
C VAL A 265 -5.80 -5.60 14.00
N ALA A 266 -7.05 -5.84 14.37
CA ALA A 266 -8.18 -5.00 13.97
C ALA A 266 -8.39 -3.86 14.98
N ILE A 267 -8.19 -2.62 14.56
CA ILE A 267 -8.39 -1.40 15.38
C ILE A 267 -9.71 -0.77 14.98
N SER A 268 -10.53 -0.38 15.97
CA SER A 268 -11.78 0.30 15.69
C SER A 268 -11.55 1.75 15.24
N HIS A 269 -12.46 2.26 14.42
CA HIS A 269 -12.43 3.68 14.04
C HIS A 269 -12.55 4.58 15.27
N ARG A 270 -13.23 4.13 16.33
CA ARG A 270 -13.33 4.85 17.60
C ARG A 270 -11.98 4.94 18.31
N GLU A 271 -11.26 3.81 18.45
CA GLU A 271 -9.92 3.81 19.04
C GLU A 271 -8.96 4.75 18.28
N ILE A 272 -9.05 4.78 16.94
CA ILE A 272 -8.27 5.71 16.11
C ILE A 272 -8.67 7.15 16.36
N ALA A 273 -9.98 7.46 16.41
CA ALA A 273 -10.48 8.81 16.67
C ALA A 273 -10.04 9.33 18.06
N GLU A 274 -10.16 8.50 19.08
CA GLU A 274 -9.72 8.84 20.44
C GLU A 274 -8.21 9.06 20.53
N ALA A 275 -7.41 8.23 19.87
CA ALA A 275 -5.96 8.43 19.80
C ALA A 275 -5.60 9.71 19.03
N ALA A 276 -6.30 10.01 17.93
CA ALA A 276 -6.08 11.22 17.15
C ALA A 276 -6.40 12.47 17.97
N VAL A 277 -7.51 12.47 18.74
CA VAL A 277 -7.90 13.56 19.63
C VAL A 277 -6.86 13.78 20.74
N ARG A 278 -6.39 12.71 21.39
CA ARG A 278 -5.33 12.82 22.42
C ARG A 278 -4.07 13.43 21.82
N THR A 279 -3.61 12.90 20.68
CA THR A 279 -2.41 13.41 20.00
C THR A 279 -2.57 14.88 19.58
N ALA A 280 -3.73 15.24 19.02
CA ALA A 280 -4.01 16.63 18.62
C ALA A 280 -3.98 17.61 19.82
N ARG A 281 -4.51 17.21 20.98
CA ARG A 281 -4.43 18.00 22.23
C ARG A 281 -2.99 18.18 22.69
N ASP A 282 -2.21 17.11 22.71
CA ASP A 282 -0.81 17.14 23.12
C ASP A 282 0.05 18.03 22.20
N LEU A 283 -0.37 18.18 20.94
CA LEU A 283 0.26 19.03 19.94
C LEU A 283 -0.29 20.46 19.89
N GLY A 284 -1.27 20.80 20.75
CA GLY A 284 -1.86 22.13 20.82
C GLY A 284 -2.80 22.47 19.65
N VAL A 285 -3.33 21.48 18.94
CA VAL A 285 -4.32 21.69 17.87
C VAL A 285 -5.64 22.13 18.52
N PRO A 286 -6.26 23.25 18.10
CA PRO A 286 -7.56 23.69 18.62
C PRO A 286 -8.65 22.67 18.33
N LEU A 287 -9.40 22.25 19.35
CA LEU A 287 -10.46 21.26 19.23
C LEU A 287 -11.78 21.80 19.77
N ASP A 288 -12.89 21.29 19.22
CA ASP A 288 -14.21 21.47 19.77
C ASP A 288 -14.31 20.89 21.19
N ALA A 289 -15.33 21.33 21.93
CA ALA A 289 -15.64 20.81 23.27
C ALA A 289 -15.96 19.30 23.24
N ASP A 290 -16.64 18.84 22.15
CA ASP A 290 -16.90 17.43 21.88
C ASP A 290 -16.31 17.09 20.50
N PRO A 291 -15.02 16.68 20.44
CA PRO A 291 -14.29 16.52 19.18
C PRO A 291 -14.60 15.22 18.43
N ILE A 292 -15.48 14.35 18.93
CA ILE A 292 -15.92 13.13 18.24
C ILE A 292 -17.45 13.10 18.20
N ARG A 293 -18.01 13.34 17.02
CA ARG A 293 -19.47 13.31 16.81
C ARG A 293 -19.84 12.03 16.05
N THR A 294 -20.76 11.23 16.61
CA THR A 294 -21.31 10.06 15.91
C THR A 294 -22.36 10.51 14.91
N VAL A 295 -22.25 10.04 13.68
CA VAL A 295 -23.16 10.33 12.57
C VAL A 295 -23.64 9.04 11.90
N PRO A 296 -24.87 9.01 11.34
CA PRO A 296 -25.36 7.86 10.60
C PRO A 296 -24.50 7.60 9.34
N MET A 297 -24.33 6.33 9.00
CA MET A 297 -23.66 5.95 7.76
C MET A 297 -24.58 6.22 6.57
N PRO A 298 -24.10 6.89 5.51
CA PRO A 298 -24.85 7.06 4.25
C PRO A 298 -25.27 5.71 3.65
N ASP A 299 -26.50 5.62 3.15
CA ASP A 299 -27.09 4.37 2.65
C ASP A 299 -26.35 3.83 1.41
N ASP A 300 -25.84 4.71 0.55
CA ASP A 300 -25.03 4.36 -0.64
C ASP A 300 -23.69 3.69 -0.30
N LEU A 301 -23.20 3.88 0.92
CA LEU A 301 -21.98 3.23 1.41
C LEU A 301 -22.23 1.87 2.05
N ARG A 302 -23.40 1.62 2.65
CA ARG A 302 -23.68 0.42 3.47
C ARG A 302 -23.37 -0.88 2.71
N GLY A 303 -23.78 -0.98 1.43
CA GLY A 303 -23.60 -2.19 0.62
C GLY A 303 -22.18 -2.41 0.07
N ARG A 304 -21.32 -1.38 0.13
CA ARG A 304 -19.97 -1.38 -0.45
C ARG A 304 -18.87 -1.26 0.59
N PHE A 305 -19.25 -1.09 1.85
CA PHE A 305 -18.35 -0.78 2.95
C PHE A 305 -17.93 -2.05 3.69
N GLN A 306 -16.63 -2.22 3.88
CA GLN A 306 -16.10 -3.28 4.74
C GLN A 306 -16.17 -2.83 6.19
N PHE A 307 -16.96 -3.50 7.01
CA PHE A 307 -17.09 -3.18 8.43
C PHE A 307 -15.94 -3.76 9.27
N HIS A 308 -15.47 -4.92 8.89
CA HIS A 308 -14.42 -5.61 9.63
C HIS A 308 -13.36 -6.17 8.68
N THR A 309 -12.08 -5.91 8.98
CA THR A 309 -10.95 -6.58 8.33
C THR A 309 -9.87 -6.90 9.37
N ARG A 310 -9.34 -8.12 9.32
CA ARG A 310 -8.17 -8.54 10.10
C ARG A 310 -7.42 -9.59 9.29
N ALA A 311 -6.13 -9.35 9.06
CA ALA A 311 -5.28 -10.31 8.37
C ALA A 311 -5.08 -11.56 9.23
N GLU A 312 -5.32 -12.73 8.64
CA GLU A 312 -5.00 -14.03 9.23
C GLU A 312 -3.89 -14.72 8.45
N GLY A 313 -3.09 -15.54 9.14
CA GLY A 313 -1.99 -16.25 8.51
C GLY A 313 -0.90 -15.31 7.96
N VAL A 314 -0.71 -14.17 8.59
CA VAL A 314 0.41 -13.26 8.27
C VAL A 314 1.73 -13.97 8.57
N LEU A 315 2.66 -13.92 7.62
CA LEU A 315 3.97 -14.50 7.82
C LEU A 315 4.68 -13.84 9.04
N PRO A 316 5.36 -14.60 9.90
CA PRO A 316 5.96 -14.06 11.13
C PRO A 316 6.85 -12.83 10.89
N TRP A 317 7.71 -12.88 9.88
CA TRP A 317 8.58 -11.77 9.54
C TRP A 317 7.83 -10.53 8.98
N VAL A 318 6.68 -10.73 8.32
CA VAL A 318 5.79 -9.62 7.92
C VAL A 318 5.15 -9.00 9.15
N ALA A 319 4.66 -9.82 10.09
CA ALA A 319 4.07 -9.35 11.33
C ALA A 319 5.05 -8.55 12.21
N GLU A 320 6.34 -8.88 12.19
CA GLU A 320 7.39 -8.09 12.87
C GLU A 320 7.48 -6.66 12.31
N HIS A 321 7.43 -6.49 10.99
CA HIS A 321 7.44 -5.17 10.35
C HIS A 321 6.17 -4.39 10.64
N THR A 322 5.01 -5.03 10.53
CA THR A 322 3.69 -4.38 10.58
C THR A 322 3.12 -4.22 11.99
N ALA A 323 3.88 -4.60 13.01
CA ALA A 323 3.49 -4.49 14.41
C ALA A 323 3.15 -3.06 14.85
N ARG A 324 2.29 -2.95 15.87
CA ARG A 324 1.93 -1.68 16.57
C ARG A 324 1.41 -0.57 15.67
N PRO A 325 0.40 -0.81 14.82
CA PRO A 325 -0.08 0.20 13.88
C PRO A 325 -0.59 1.47 14.56
N LEU A 326 -1.18 1.40 15.77
CA LEU A 326 -1.68 2.59 16.47
C LEU A 326 -0.52 3.50 16.94
N GLU A 327 0.58 2.94 17.43
CA GLU A 327 1.78 3.72 17.79
C GLU A 327 2.37 4.42 16.56
N LYS A 328 2.39 3.75 15.42
CA LYS A 328 2.84 4.32 14.14
C LYS A 328 1.91 5.43 13.64
N MET A 329 0.59 5.33 13.89
CA MET A 329 -0.36 6.42 13.61
C MET A 329 -0.03 7.66 14.42
N ILE A 330 0.21 7.50 15.73
CA ILE A 330 0.59 8.59 16.64
C ILE A 330 1.89 9.25 16.17
N GLY A 331 2.91 8.47 15.85
CA GLY A 331 4.17 8.98 15.30
C GLY A 331 3.97 9.77 14.01
N TYR A 332 3.21 9.23 13.08
CA TYR A 332 2.86 9.88 11.81
C TYR A 332 2.16 11.22 12.01
N TRP A 333 1.17 11.31 12.89
CA TRP A 333 0.46 12.56 13.17
C TRP A 333 1.37 13.60 13.84
N THR A 334 2.24 13.15 14.76
CA THR A 334 3.21 14.02 15.42
C THR A 334 4.18 14.66 14.43
N GLU A 335 4.63 13.91 13.43
CA GLU A 335 5.48 14.44 12.36
C GLU A 335 4.73 15.38 11.42
N ALA A 336 3.45 15.08 11.10
CA ALA A 336 2.64 15.87 10.19
C ALA A 336 2.23 17.27 10.73
N VAL A 337 2.42 17.56 12.01
CA VAL A 337 2.22 18.91 12.59
C VAL A 337 3.51 19.73 12.55
N LYS A 338 4.68 19.08 12.53
CA LYS A 338 5.99 19.77 12.51
C LYS A 338 6.39 20.26 11.13
N GLN A 339 5.70 19.78 10.10
CA GLN A 339 5.89 20.20 8.68
C GLN A 339 4.91 21.31 8.31
#